data_587a225d92c8d7d6b7346d18589b1a4b
#
_entry.id   587a225d92c8d7d6b7346d18589b1a4b
#
_cell.length_a   1.000
_cell.length_b   1.000
_cell.length_c   1.000
_cell.angle_alpha   90.00
_cell.angle_beta   90.00
_cell.angle_gamma   90.00
#
_symmetry.space_group_name_H-M   'P 1'
#
loop_
_entity.id
_entity.type
_entity.pdbx_description
1 polymer ?
#
loop_
_entity_poly.entity_id
_entity_poly.type
_entity_poly.pdbx_seq_one_letter_code
_entity_poly.pdbx_strand_id
1 'polypeptide(L)'
;GLYGIYPRPYRLFLVDDLMLNTLGGIFGYYLGAGVRHILPSKRKLDVNSYNRSLKVSYMRRLTADAVDLFILILLTPVVALATGPGAYIFPILFMLYFVGLQALTKGRSVGKLLVRIQVEATARRFPLVVWLLIRYLLVLGPIWAIERFWVLSANKRPAEVWILFIAIVTLLLLYFISWFIGFFKQKRLWYEYISQTRLASTFRLKREGEPTASASPS
;
A
#
# COMPACT_ATOMS: atom_id res chain seq x y z
N GLY A 1 11.36 9.59 60.72
CA GLY A 1 11.80 9.55 59.34
C GLY A 1 12.61 8.29 59.07
N LEU A 2 12.58 7.78 57.87
CA LEU A 2 13.35 6.61 57.49
C LEU A 2 14.84 6.86 57.70
N TYR A 3 15.44 6.21 58.73
CA TYR A 3 16.89 6.17 59.01
C TYR A 3 17.56 7.57 59.12
N GLY A 4 16.89 8.60 59.67
CA GLY A 4 17.49 9.88 59.92
C GLY A 4 17.72 10.78 58.66
N ILE A 5 17.34 10.33 57.52
CA ILE A 5 17.51 11.10 56.24
C ILE A 5 16.48 12.24 56.15
N TYR A 6 15.30 12.08 56.76
CA TYR A 6 14.25 13.08 56.79
C TYR A 6 13.86 13.39 58.23
N PRO A 7 13.88 14.66 58.64
CA PRO A 7 13.56 15.08 60.01
C PRO A 7 12.05 14.94 60.35
N ARG A 8 11.20 14.66 59.31
CA ARG A 8 9.75 14.46 59.46
C ARG A 8 9.31 13.25 58.64
N PRO A 9 8.24 12.50 59.06
CA PRO A 9 7.69 11.44 58.24
C PRO A 9 7.29 11.94 56.88
N TYR A 10 7.76 11.27 55.84
CA TYR A 10 7.68 11.69 54.44
C TYR A 10 6.25 11.82 53.91
N ARG A 11 5.28 11.13 54.47
CA ARG A 11 3.86 11.31 54.18
C ARG A 11 3.02 11.10 55.44
N LEU A 12 2.42 12.19 55.88
CA LEU A 12 1.28 12.13 56.80
C LEU A 12 0.06 11.82 55.91
N PHE A 13 -0.68 10.77 56.32
CA PHE A 13 -1.97 10.47 55.69
C PHE A 13 -2.93 11.60 56.13
N LEU A 14 -3.11 12.56 55.22
CA LEU A 14 -4.00 13.68 55.46
C LEU A 14 -5.39 13.34 54.93
N VAL A 15 -6.42 13.71 55.69
CA VAL A 15 -7.83 13.53 55.28
C VAL A 15 -8.08 14.21 53.92
N ASP A 16 -7.37 15.31 53.66
CA ASP A 16 -7.42 16.05 52.39
C ASP A 16 -6.99 15.17 51.19
N ASP A 17 -5.97 14.32 51.34
CA ASP A 17 -5.55 13.40 50.27
C ASP A 17 -6.64 12.35 49.96
N LEU A 18 -7.35 11.90 50.99
CA LEU A 18 -8.48 10.97 50.81
C LEU A 18 -9.64 11.68 50.11
N MET A 19 -9.96 12.91 50.49
CA MET A 19 -11.03 13.69 49.86
C MET A 19 -10.71 14.02 48.43
N LEU A 20 -9.50 14.48 48.11
CA LEU A 20 -9.07 14.78 46.77
C LEU A 20 -9.08 13.56 45.85
N ASN A 21 -8.58 12.41 46.32
CA ASN A 21 -8.59 11.18 45.58
C ASN A 21 -10.01 10.66 45.33
N THR A 22 -10.88 10.78 46.33
CA THR A 22 -12.29 10.37 46.20
C THR A 22 -13.04 11.26 45.22
N LEU A 23 -12.89 12.59 45.35
CA LEU A 23 -13.47 13.57 44.42
C LEU A 23 -12.93 13.37 42.98
N GLY A 24 -11.61 13.18 42.86
CA GLY A 24 -11.00 12.88 41.56
C GLY A 24 -11.54 11.59 40.89
N GLY A 25 -11.77 10.55 41.72
CA GLY A 25 -12.38 9.31 41.27
C GLY A 25 -13.83 9.48 40.80
N ILE A 26 -14.63 10.20 41.60
CA ILE A 26 -16.04 10.51 41.25
C ILE A 26 -16.09 11.34 39.96
N PHE A 27 -15.28 12.39 39.88
CA PHE A 27 -15.23 13.26 38.70
C PHE A 27 -14.77 12.49 37.44
N GLY A 28 -13.73 11.64 37.59
CA GLY A 28 -13.25 10.77 36.54
C GLY A 28 -14.29 9.75 36.06
N TYR A 29 -15.10 9.22 36.98
CA TYR A 29 -16.19 8.33 36.64
C TYR A 29 -17.28 9.01 35.79
N TYR A 30 -17.74 10.20 36.18
CA TYR A 30 -18.76 10.95 35.41
C TYR A 30 -18.22 11.45 34.07
N LEU A 31 -16.97 11.92 34.02
CA LEU A 31 -16.32 12.27 32.76
C LEU A 31 -16.19 11.03 31.84
N GLY A 32 -15.76 9.91 32.39
CA GLY A 32 -15.66 8.64 31.65
C GLY A 32 -17.00 8.16 31.14
N ALA A 33 -18.07 8.34 31.90
CA ALA A 33 -19.44 8.03 31.47
C ALA A 33 -19.89 8.91 30.30
N GLY A 34 -19.62 10.23 30.35
CA GLY A 34 -19.90 11.15 29.24
C GLY A 34 -19.12 10.81 27.97
N VAL A 35 -17.83 10.51 28.11
CA VAL A 35 -16.96 10.11 26.98
C VAL A 35 -17.42 8.80 26.35
N ARG A 36 -17.94 7.85 27.13
CA ARG A 36 -18.48 6.59 26.58
C ARG A 36 -19.66 6.80 25.64
N HIS A 37 -20.47 7.83 25.84
CA HIS A 37 -21.58 8.14 24.92
C HIS A 37 -21.10 8.68 23.58
N ILE A 38 -19.95 9.33 23.55
CA ILE A 38 -19.37 9.92 22.33
C ILE A 38 -18.53 8.86 21.57
N LEU A 39 -17.90 7.95 22.27
CA LEU A 39 -17.05 6.92 21.68
C LEU A 39 -17.89 5.76 21.12
N PRO A 40 -17.64 5.36 19.86
CA PRO A 40 -18.29 4.18 19.30
C PRO A 40 -17.90 2.92 20.08
N SER A 41 -18.84 2.00 20.26
CA SER A 41 -18.59 0.73 20.96
C SER A 41 -17.43 -0.04 20.33
N LYS A 42 -16.63 -0.75 21.14
CA LYS A 42 -15.52 -1.60 20.69
C LYS A 42 -15.93 -2.49 19.53
N ARG A 43 -17.12 -3.12 19.62
CA ARG A 43 -17.65 -3.99 18.55
C ARG A 43 -17.83 -3.25 17.23
N LYS A 44 -18.31 -1.98 17.25
CA LYS A 44 -18.43 -1.16 16.03
C LYS A 44 -17.05 -0.80 15.48
N LEU A 45 -16.08 -0.49 16.33
CA LEU A 45 -14.71 -0.22 15.93
C LEU A 45 -14.05 -1.46 15.31
N ASP A 46 -14.21 -2.63 15.92
CA ASP A 46 -13.65 -3.88 15.42
C ASP A 46 -14.26 -4.27 14.07
N VAL A 47 -15.58 -4.18 13.92
CA VAL A 47 -16.28 -4.43 12.65
C VAL A 47 -15.83 -3.44 11.57
N ASN A 48 -15.71 -2.15 11.90
CA ASN A 48 -15.27 -1.14 10.94
C ASN A 48 -13.79 -1.33 10.56
N SER A 49 -12.94 -1.65 11.51
CA SER A 49 -11.53 -1.93 11.26
C SER A 49 -11.36 -3.19 10.41
N TYR A 50 -12.13 -4.24 10.69
CA TYR A 50 -12.20 -5.45 9.89
C TYR A 50 -12.67 -5.17 8.46
N ASN A 51 -13.77 -4.45 8.28
CA ASN A 51 -14.28 -4.08 6.96
C ASN A 51 -13.30 -3.22 6.16
N ARG A 52 -12.54 -2.35 6.85
CA ARG A 52 -11.44 -1.58 6.23
C ARG A 52 -10.27 -2.48 5.81
N SER A 53 -9.95 -3.50 6.57
CA SER A 53 -8.87 -4.45 6.23
C SER A 53 -9.19 -5.31 5.00
N LEU A 54 -10.48 -5.54 4.72
CA LEU A 54 -10.94 -6.26 3.52
C LEU A 54 -10.79 -5.42 2.24
N LYS A 55 -10.82 -4.09 2.36
CA LYS A 55 -10.64 -3.19 1.23
C LYS A 55 -9.17 -2.82 1.08
N VAL A 56 -8.69 -2.84 -0.16
CA VAL A 56 -7.33 -2.36 -0.45
C VAL A 56 -7.36 -0.85 -0.54
N SER A 57 -6.87 -0.18 0.52
CA SER A 57 -6.72 1.28 0.54
C SER A 57 -5.64 1.71 -0.45
N TYR A 58 -5.78 2.91 -1.00
CA TYR A 58 -4.77 3.51 -1.88
C TYR A 58 -3.41 3.66 -1.19
N MET A 59 -3.37 4.08 0.07
CA MET A 59 -2.12 4.20 0.85
C MET A 59 -1.40 2.85 0.96
N ARG A 60 -2.13 1.75 1.13
CA ARG A 60 -1.53 0.41 1.14
C ARG A 60 -0.92 0.03 -0.21
N ARG A 61 -1.49 0.49 -1.32
CA ARG A 61 -0.92 0.30 -2.67
C ARG A 61 0.36 1.11 -2.82
N LEU A 62 0.30 2.39 -2.45
CA LEU A 62 1.43 3.31 -2.55
C LEU A 62 2.62 2.81 -1.72
N THR A 63 2.39 2.40 -0.47
CA THR A 63 3.47 1.85 0.38
C THR A 63 4.06 0.56 -0.18
N ALA A 64 3.23 -0.33 -0.75
CA ALA A 64 3.73 -1.54 -1.40
C ALA A 64 4.62 -1.22 -2.60
N ASP A 65 4.13 -0.34 -3.49
CA ASP A 65 4.87 0.04 -4.69
C ASP A 65 6.15 0.84 -4.35
N ALA A 66 6.12 1.69 -3.30
CA ALA A 66 7.30 2.40 -2.80
C ALA A 66 8.39 1.45 -2.26
N VAL A 67 8.00 0.43 -1.49
CA VAL A 67 8.94 -0.60 -0.99
C VAL A 67 9.52 -1.41 -2.14
N ASP A 68 8.69 -1.82 -3.09
CA ASP A 68 9.14 -2.56 -4.26
C ASP A 68 10.11 -1.74 -5.12
N LEU A 69 9.81 -0.45 -5.33
CA LEU A 69 10.69 0.47 -6.06
C LEU A 69 12.01 0.70 -5.32
N PHE A 70 11.98 0.85 -4.01
CA PHE A 70 13.18 1.00 -3.19
C PHE A 70 14.10 -0.22 -3.30
N ILE A 71 13.54 -1.43 -3.26
CA ILE A 71 14.29 -2.67 -3.47
C ILE A 71 14.95 -2.68 -4.86
N LEU A 72 14.22 -2.29 -5.91
CA LEU A 72 14.76 -2.23 -7.26
C LEU A 72 15.88 -1.19 -7.41
N ILE A 73 15.73 -0.01 -6.81
CA ILE A 73 16.76 1.03 -6.82
C ILE A 73 18.04 0.53 -6.15
N LEU A 74 17.94 -0.21 -5.05
CA LEU A 74 19.10 -0.81 -4.39
C LEU A 74 19.72 -1.96 -5.18
N LEU A 75 18.89 -2.77 -5.86
CA LEU A 75 19.36 -3.94 -6.59
C LEU A 75 20.00 -3.57 -7.94
N THR A 76 19.55 -2.48 -8.58
CA THR A 76 20.04 -2.06 -9.89
C THR A 76 21.56 -1.79 -9.90
N PRO A 77 22.16 -1.01 -8.99
CA PRO A 77 23.61 -0.78 -8.97
C PRO A 77 24.39 -2.06 -8.65
N VAL A 78 23.85 -2.95 -7.83
CA VAL A 78 24.51 -4.23 -7.50
C VAL A 78 24.63 -5.10 -8.76
N VAL A 79 23.55 -5.19 -9.53
CA VAL A 79 23.56 -5.92 -10.81
C VAL A 79 24.46 -5.23 -11.83
N ALA A 80 24.43 -3.89 -11.89
CA ALA A 80 25.28 -3.13 -12.79
C ALA A 80 26.80 -3.29 -12.49
N LEU A 81 27.16 -3.45 -11.23
CA LEU A 81 28.56 -3.78 -10.83
C LEU A 81 28.99 -5.17 -11.30
N ALA A 82 28.06 -6.12 -11.33
CA ALA A 82 28.36 -7.49 -11.74
C ALA A 82 28.35 -7.69 -13.26
N THR A 83 27.48 -6.98 -14.00
CA THR A 83 27.26 -7.17 -15.45
C THR A 83 27.84 -6.05 -16.32
N GLY A 84 28.30 -4.98 -15.70
CA GLY A 84 28.67 -3.73 -16.38
C GLY A 84 27.47 -2.77 -16.51
N PRO A 85 27.71 -1.47 -16.63
CA PRO A 85 26.67 -0.47 -16.75
C PRO A 85 25.95 -0.59 -18.10
N GLY A 86 24.61 -0.71 -18.07
CA GLY A 86 23.79 -0.80 -19.27
C GLY A 86 22.42 -0.16 -19.05
N ALA A 87 21.93 0.59 -20.04
CA ALA A 87 20.63 1.26 -20.00
C ALA A 87 19.44 0.28 -19.84
N TYR A 88 19.64 -0.99 -20.19
CA TYR A 88 18.58 -2.00 -20.13
C TYR A 88 18.50 -2.75 -18.79
N ILE A 89 19.46 -2.56 -17.88
CA ILE A 89 19.50 -3.29 -16.62
C ILE A 89 18.24 -3.03 -15.79
N PHE A 90 17.87 -1.78 -15.61
CA PHE A 90 16.67 -1.42 -14.83
C PHE A 90 15.37 -1.97 -15.44
N PRO A 91 15.06 -1.79 -16.75
CA PRO A 91 13.87 -2.38 -17.36
C PRO A 91 13.80 -3.91 -17.26
N ILE A 92 14.91 -4.59 -17.49
CA ILE A 92 14.97 -6.06 -17.39
C ILE A 92 14.74 -6.50 -15.93
N LEU A 93 15.43 -5.87 -14.99
CA LEU A 93 15.29 -6.17 -13.57
C LEU A 93 13.87 -5.88 -13.07
N PHE A 94 13.27 -4.78 -13.52
CA PHE A 94 11.89 -4.42 -13.23
C PHE A 94 10.91 -5.50 -13.72
N MET A 95 11.06 -5.94 -14.97
CA MET A 95 10.22 -7.00 -15.52
C MET A 95 10.43 -8.33 -14.81
N LEU A 96 11.66 -8.71 -14.53
CA LEU A 96 11.98 -9.94 -13.81
C LEU A 96 11.40 -9.93 -12.39
N TYR A 97 11.51 -8.81 -11.69
CA TYR A 97 11.00 -8.64 -10.34
C TYR A 97 9.46 -8.64 -10.31
N PHE A 98 8.83 -7.77 -11.11
CA PHE A 98 7.38 -7.62 -11.05
C PHE A 98 6.61 -8.73 -11.77
N VAL A 99 7.13 -9.29 -12.84
CA VAL A 99 6.46 -10.38 -13.55
C VAL A 99 6.94 -11.73 -13.03
N GLY A 100 8.26 -11.95 -13.01
CA GLY A 100 8.85 -13.22 -12.60
C GLY A 100 8.55 -13.57 -11.15
N LEU A 101 8.89 -12.68 -10.21
CA LEU A 101 8.65 -12.93 -8.79
C LEU A 101 7.16 -13.06 -8.49
N GLN A 102 6.30 -12.21 -9.06
CA GLN A 102 4.85 -12.30 -8.82
C GLN A 102 4.21 -13.51 -9.47
N ALA A 103 4.74 -14.01 -10.59
CA ALA A 103 4.30 -15.26 -11.18
C ALA A 103 4.56 -16.45 -10.24
N LEU A 104 5.77 -16.50 -9.65
CA LEU A 104 6.16 -17.53 -8.69
C LEU A 104 5.40 -17.44 -7.36
N THR A 105 5.12 -16.22 -6.88
CA THR A 105 4.50 -15.96 -5.58
C THR A 105 2.98 -15.76 -5.65
N LYS A 106 2.33 -16.20 -6.73
CA LYS A 106 0.88 -16.06 -6.93
C LYS A 106 0.38 -14.62 -6.84
N GLY A 107 1.10 -13.68 -7.51
CA GLY A 107 0.70 -12.27 -7.58
C GLY A 107 1.17 -11.40 -6.43
N ARG A 108 2.19 -11.82 -5.66
CA ARG A 108 2.75 -11.05 -4.55
C ARG A 108 4.17 -10.59 -4.89
N SER A 109 4.49 -9.33 -4.63
CA SER A 109 5.86 -8.82 -4.53
C SER A 109 6.23 -8.68 -3.05
N VAL A 110 7.48 -8.35 -2.75
CA VAL A 110 7.93 -8.17 -1.38
C VAL A 110 7.14 -7.04 -0.69
N GLY A 111 6.99 -5.88 -1.35
CA GLY A 111 6.19 -4.78 -0.82
C GLY A 111 4.72 -5.16 -0.63
N LYS A 112 4.12 -5.90 -1.58
CA LYS A 112 2.74 -6.37 -1.47
C LYS A 112 2.56 -7.39 -0.36
N LEU A 113 3.55 -8.23 -0.10
CA LEU A 113 3.55 -9.19 1.00
C LEU A 113 3.56 -8.49 2.35
N LEU A 114 4.38 -7.46 2.53
CA LEU A 114 4.42 -6.64 3.75
C LEU A 114 3.05 -6.00 4.06
N VAL A 115 2.36 -5.51 3.03
CA VAL A 115 1.06 -4.82 3.19
C VAL A 115 -0.12 -5.77 3.09
N ARG A 116 0.12 -7.07 2.93
CA ARG A 116 -0.89 -8.15 2.83
C ARG A 116 -1.91 -7.91 1.71
N ILE A 117 -1.40 -7.60 0.52
CA ILE A 117 -2.18 -7.47 -0.72
C ILE A 117 -1.59 -8.38 -1.80
N GLN A 118 -2.41 -8.78 -2.75
CA GLN A 118 -1.95 -9.55 -3.92
C GLN A 118 -2.68 -9.11 -5.18
N VAL A 119 -2.04 -9.38 -6.33
CA VAL A 119 -2.62 -9.16 -7.64
C VAL A 119 -3.37 -10.42 -8.06
N GLU A 120 -4.63 -10.27 -8.45
CA GLU A 120 -5.46 -11.32 -8.99
C GLU A 120 -5.86 -11.00 -10.43
N ALA A 121 -5.89 -12.01 -11.28
CA ALA A 121 -6.51 -11.91 -12.58
C ALA A 121 -8.03 -11.98 -12.43
N THR A 122 -8.74 -11.02 -13.00
CA THR A 122 -10.20 -11.03 -13.03
C THR A 122 -10.72 -11.98 -14.10
N ALA A 123 -10.00 -12.09 -15.22
CA ALA A 123 -10.36 -13.01 -16.30
C ALA A 123 -9.53 -14.29 -16.19
N ARG A 124 -10.21 -15.44 -16.27
CA ARG A 124 -9.60 -16.77 -16.23
C ARG A 124 -9.09 -17.26 -17.59
N ARG A 125 -9.22 -16.45 -18.65
CA ARG A 125 -8.93 -16.84 -20.02
C ARG A 125 -7.43 -17.12 -20.27
N PHE A 126 -6.54 -16.41 -19.57
CA PHE A 126 -5.11 -16.54 -19.68
C PHE A 126 -4.45 -16.72 -18.31
N PRO A 127 -3.26 -17.32 -18.22
CA PRO A 127 -2.51 -17.44 -16.97
C PRO A 127 -2.16 -16.05 -16.41
N LEU A 128 -2.02 -15.97 -15.09
CA LEU A 128 -1.73 -14.73 -14.38
C LEU A 128 -0.51 -13.97 -14.96
N VAL A 129 0.48 -14.73 -15.45
CA VAL A 129 1.72 -14.17 -16.03
C VAL A 129 1.44 -13.23 -17.20
N VAL A 130 0.53 -13.60 -18.10
CA VAL A 130 0.17 -12.78 -19.26
C VAL A 130 -0.45 -11.46 -18.82
N TRP A 131 -1.34 -11.50 -17.84
CA TRP A 131 -1.98 -10.32 -17.30
C TRP A 131 -0.99 -9.41 -16.54
N LEU A 132 -0.03 -10.00 -15.84
CA LEU A 132 1.07 -9.27 -15.20
C LEU A 132 1.97 -8.59 -16.25
N LEU A 133 2.33 -9.30 -17.32
CA LEU A 133 3.10 -8.72 -18.43
C LEU A 133 2.40 -7.49 -19.00
N ILE A 134 1.14 -7.60 -19.37
CA ILE A 134 0.35 -6.48 -19.91
C ILE A 134 0.32 -5.33 -18.90
N ARG A 135 0.07 -5.63 -17.63
CA ARG A 135 0.01 -4.63 -16.56
C ARG A 135 1.31 -3.83 -16.45
N TYR A 136 2.43 -4.52 -16.33
CA TYR A 136 3.71 -3.85 -16.11
C TYR A 136 4.32 -3.25 -17.36
N LEU A 137 3.99 -3.77 -18.52
CA LEU A 137 4.33 -3.13 -19.79
C LEU A 137 3.59 -1.80 -19.96
N LEU A 138 2.33 -1.72 -19.57
CA LEU A 138 1.56 -0.47 -19.56
C LEU A 138 2.12 0.55 -18.55
N VAL A 139 2.65 0.10 -17.42
CA VAL A 139 3.27 0.98 -16.41
C VAL A 139 4.66 1.44 -16.85
N LEU A 140 5.48 0.53 -17.37
CA LEU A 140 6.85 0.83 -17.78
C LEU A 140 6.93 1.56 -19.13
N GLY A 141 5.98 1.31 -20.02
CA GLY A 141 5.96 1.86 -21.37
C GLY A 141 6.13 3.38 -21.45
N PRO A 142 5.34 4.19 -20.71
CA PRO A 142 5.49 5.63 -20.71
C PRO A 142 6.84 6.11 -20.17
N ILE A 143 7.37 5.43 -19.14
CA ILE A 143 8.68 5.76 -18.56
C ILE A 143 9.79 5.49 -19.58
N TRP A 144 9.74 4.35 -20.23
CA TRP A 144 10.70 3.96 -21.26
C TRP A 144 10.60 4.83 -22.50
N ALA A 145 9.39 5.30 -22.87
CA ALA A 145 9.17 6.24 -23.95
C ALA A 145 9.89 7.57 -23.71
N ILE A 146 9.93 8.07 -22.47
CA ILE A 146 10.66 9.30 -22.12
C ILE A 146 12.17 9.09 -22.29
N GLU A 147 12.69 7.98 -21.76
CA GLU A 147 14.12 7.65 -21.86
C GLU A 147 14.56 7.58 -23.33
N ARG A 148 13.70 6.99 -24.18
CA ARG A 148 13.99 6.83 -25.62
C ARG A 148 13.70 8.06 -26.46
N PHE A 149 12.98 9.05 -25.94
CA PHE A 149 12.64 10.26 -26.67
C PHE A 149 13.88 10.95 -27.26
N TRP A 150 14.91 11.15 -26.47
CA TRP A 150 16.15 11.79 -26.91
C TRP A 150 16.87 11.01 -28.00
N VAL A 151 16.90 9.68 -27.89
CA VAL A 151 17.51 8.81 -28.92
C VAL A 151 16.69 8.83 -30.21
N LEU A 152 15.35 8.76 -30.10
CA LEU A 152 14.47 8.78 -31.26
C LEU A 152 14.39 10.14 -31.94
N SER A 153 14.62 11.22 -31.22
CA SER A 153 14.56 12.58 -31.75
C SER A 153 15.86 13.02 -32.44
N ALA A 154 17.01 12.41 -32.15
CA ALA A 154 18.32 12.82 -32.61
C ALA A 154 18.46 12.93 -34.15
N ASN A 155 17.76 12.06 -34.89
CA ASN A 155 17.85 12.02 -36.37
C ASN A 155 16.52 12.37 -37.06
N LYS A 156 15.57 13.00 -36.38
CA LYS A 156 14.27 13.35 -36.93
C LYS A 156 14.16 14.83 -37.26
N ARG A 157 13.25 15.14 -38.20
CA ARG A 157 12.91 16.55 -38.54
C ARG A 157 12.27 17.22 -37.31
N PRO A 158 12.47 18.55 -37.12
CA PRO A 158 11.91 19.27 -35.97
C PRO A 158 10.41 19.05 -35.76
N ALA A 159 9.63 19.04 -36.85
CA ALA A 159 8.19 18.79 -36.75
C ALA A 159 7.84 17.40 -36.17
N GLU A 160 8.58 16.35 -36.57
CA GLU A 160 8.37 14.98 -36.04
C GLU A 160 8.75 14.87 -34.56
N VAL A 161 9.76 15.63 -34.14
CA VAL A 161 10.18 15.71 -32.73
C VAL A 161 9.07 16.32 -31.89
N TRP A 162 8.44 17.39 -32.35
CA TRP A 162 7.33 18.05 -31.66
C TRP A 162 6.11 17.13 -31.55
N ILE A 163 5.75 16.41 -32.62
CA ILE A 163 4.64 15.44 -32.60
C ILE A 163 4.92 14.34 -31.56
N LEU A 164 6.12 13.79 -31.55
CA LEU A 164 6.52 12.75 -30.59
C LEU A 164 6.49 13.28 -29.15
N PHE A 165 6.98 14.50 -28.93
CA PHE A 165 6.95 15.17 -27.62
C PHE A 165 5.52 15.36 -27.13
N ILE A 166 4.63 15.90 -27.96
CA ILE A 166 3.21 16.10 -27.61
C ILE A 166 2.55 14.77 -27.27
N ALA A 167 2.81 13.72 -28.05
CA ALA A 167 2.26 12.39 -27.81
C ALA A 167 2.71 11.83 -26.44
N ILE A 168 3.99 11.95 -26.10
CA ILE A 168 4.54 11.50 -24.81
C ILE A 168 3.94 12.31 -23.65
N VAL A 169 3.89 13.63 -23.76
CA VAL A 169 3.29 14.52 -22.75
C VAL A 169 1.82 14.19 -22.54
N THR A 170 1.07 13.95 -23.61
CA THR A 170 -0.35 13.56 -23.53
C THR A 170 -0.52 12.23 -22.82
N LEU A 171 0.29 11.22 -23.14
CA LEU A 171 0.27 9.92 -22.44
C LEU A 171 0.59 10.07 -20.95
N LEU A 172 1.58 10.88 -20.59
CA LEU A 172 1.94 11.16 -19.21
C LEU A 172 0.83 11.88 -18.46
N LEU A 173 0.18 12.87 -19.09
CA LEU A 173 -0.96 13.57 -18.50
C LEU A 173 -2.13 12.61 -18.25
N LEU A 174 -2.47 11.78 -19.24
CA LEU A 174 -3.51 10.76 -19.08
C LEU A 174 -3.18 9.77 -17.94
N TYR A 175 -1.91 9.37 -17.86
CA TYR A 175 -1.43 8.51 -16.78
C TYR A 175 -1.58 9.19 -15.41
N PHE A 176 -1.14 10.45 -15.29
CA PHE A 176 -1.21 11.25 -14.07
C PHE A 176 -2.66 11.54 -13.65
N ILE A 177 -3.52 11.92 -14.59
CA ILE A 177 -4.96 12.16 -14.35
C ILE A 177 -5.63 10.88 -13.84
N SER A 178 -5.35 9.76 -14.49
CA SER A 178 -5.91 8.47 -14.06
C SER A 178 -5.44 8.08 -12.66
N TRP A 179 -4.16 8.31 -12.36
CA TRP A 179 -3.60 8.07 -11.03
C TRP A 179 -4.27 8.95 -9.98
N PHE A 180 -4.47 10.24 -10.29
CA PHE A 180 -5.13 11.21 -9.43
C PHE A 180 -6.61 10.85 -9.17
N ILE A 181 -7.36 10.49 -10.22
CA ILE A 181 -8.75 10.02 -10.09
C ILE A 181 -8.81 8.74 -9.24
N GLY A 182 -7.90 7.81 -9.45
CA GLY A 182 -7.79 6.59 -8.66
C GLY A 182 -7.54 6.86 -7.18
N PHE A 183 -6.74 7.89 -6.88
CA PHE A 183 -6.44 8.32 -5.52
C PHE A 183 -7.69 8.79 -4.77
N PHE A 184 -8.48 9.71 -5.37
CA PHE A 184 -9.65 10.28 -4.71
C PHE A 184 -10.86 9.33 -4.69
N LYS A 185 -11.11 8.61 -5.78
CA LYS A 185 -12.31 7.77 -5.92
C LYS A 185 -12.12 6.33 -5.46
N GLN A 186 -10.90 5.93 -5.04
CA GLN A 186 -10.56 4.56 -4.65
C GLN A 186 -11.01 3.49 -5.66
N LYS A 187 -11.09 3.87 -6.94
CA LYS A 187 -11.48 2.99 -8.04
C LYS A 187 -10.27 2.29 -8.63
N ARG A 188 -10.52 1.30 -9.48
CA ARG A 188 -9.47 0.63 -10.25
C ARG A 188 -8.79 1.63 -11.16
N LEU A 189 -7.47 1.52 -11.30
CA LEU A 189 -6.67 2.31 -12.21
C LEU A 189 -6.89 1.81 -13.65
N TRP A 190 -6.70 2.67 -14.65
CA TRP A 190 -6.95 2.33 -16.04
C TRP A 190 -6.15 1.12 -16.53
N TYR A 191 -4.89 1.00 -16.13
CA TYR A 191 -4.04 -0.15 -16.47
C TYR A 191 -4.52 -1.44 -15.78
N GLU A 192 -5.17 -1.37 -14.62
CA GLU A 192 -5.81 -2.52 -13.96
C GLU A 192 -7.06 -2.97 -14.72
N TYR A 193 -7.71 -2.03 -15.42
CA TYR A 193 -8.87 -2.33 -16.27
C TYR A 193 -8.45 -3.04 -17.56
N ILE A 194 -7.43 -2.52 -18.26
CA ILE A 194 -6.90 -3.11 -19.49
C ILE A 194 -6.24 -4.47 -19.21
N SER A 195 -5.44 -4.56 -18.15
CA SER A 195 -4.78 -5.81 -17.75
C SER A 195 -5.70 -6.78 -17.02
N GLN A 196 -7.00 -6.49 -16.91
CA GLN A 196 -7.99 -7.30 -16.21
C GLN A 196 -7.48 -7.87 -14.87
N THR A 197 -6.72 -7.06 -14.13
CA THR A 197 -6.20 -7.40 -12.83
C THR A 197 -6.88 -6.59 -11.74
N ARG A 198 -6.90 -7.13 -10.52
CA ARG A 198 -7.34 -6.40 -9.34
C ARG A 198 -6.37 -6.62 -8.19
N LEU A 199 -6.28 -5.65 -7.31
CA LEU A 199 -5.60 -5.83 -6.03
C LEU A 199 -6.61 -6.30 -4.99
N ALA A 200 -6.34 -7.46 -4.41
CA ALA A 200 -7.16 -8.05 -3.36
C ALA A 200 -6.41 -8.09 -2.04
N SER A 201 -7.13 -7.92 -0.94
CA SER A 201 -6.56 -8.12 0.39
C SER A 201 -6.43 -9.62 0.69
N THR A 202 -5.28 -10.05 1.19
CA THR A 202 -5.04 -11.45 1.55
C THR A 202 -6.02 -11.94 2.64
N PHE A 203 -6.52 -11.05 3.47
CA PHE A 203 -7.56 -11.39 4.46
C PHE A 203 -8.88 -11.80 3.82
N ARG A 204 -9.28 -11.14 2.75
CA ARG A 204 -10.51 -11.48 2.02
C ARG A 204 -10.42 -12.87 1.39
N LEU A 205 -9.28 -13.15 0.78
CA LEU A 205 -9.05 -14.43 0.11
C LEU A 205 -9.00 -15.61 1.07
N LYS A 206 -8.41 -15.40 2.26
CA LYS A 206 -8.42 -16.43 3.30
C LYS A 206 -9.86 -16.80 3.71
N ARG A 207 -10.76 -15.80 3.81
CA ARG A 207 -12.17 -16.04 4.15
C ARG A 207 -12.95 -16.72 3.02
N GLU A 208 -12.71 -16.35 1.77
CA GLU A 208 -13.37 -16.99 0.61
C GLU A 208 -12.88 -18.43 0.39
N GLY A 209 -11.69 -18.78 0.88
CA GLY A 209 -11.09 -20.12 0.82
C GLY A 209 -11.36 -20.99 2.04
N GLU A 210 -11.85 -20.46 3.16
CA GLU A 210 -12.32 -21.27 4.28
C GLU A 210 -13.71 -21.81 3.92
N PRO A 211 -13.89 -23.16 3.92
CA PRO A 211 -15.24 -23.71 3.81
C PRO A 211 -16.06 -23.07 4.93
N THR A 212 -17.18 -22.49 4.58
CA THR A 212 -18.16 -21.98 5.55
C THR A 212 -18.39 -23.10 6.55
N ALA A 213 -17.74 -23.00 7.71
CA ALA A 213 -18.05 -23.89 8.83
C ALA A 213 -19.55 -23.76 9.01
N SER A 214 -20.21 -24.83 8.67
CA SER A 214 -21.65 -25.00 8.67
C SER A 214 -22.26 -24.27 9.85
N ALA A 215 -23.21 -23.39 9.56
CA ALA A 215 -24.21 -23.04 10.53
C ALA A 215 -24.79 -24.36 11.03
N SER A 216 -24.36 -24.82 12.19
CA SER A 216 -25.05 -25.87 12.91
C SER A 216 -26.38 -25.27 13.34
N PRO A 217 -27.52 -25.78 12.87
CA PRO A 217 -28.81 -25.39 13.40
C PRO A 217 -28.90 -25.99 14.80
N SER A 218 -28.95 -25.18 15.81
CA SER A 218 -29.43 -25.53 17.15
C SER A 218 -30.83 -25.02 17.31
#